data_8b017bbcdcb2c85e4f4a158b0ad08605
#
_entry.id   8b017bbcdcb2c85e4f4a158b0ad08605
#
_cell.length_a   1.000
_cell.length_b   1.000
_cell.length_c   1.000
_cell.angle_alpha   90.00
_cell.angle_beta   90.00
_cell.angle_gamma   90.00
#
_symmetry.space_group_name_H-M   'P 1'
#
loop_
_entity.id
_entity.type
_entity.pdbx_description
1 polymer ?
#
loop_
_entity_poly.entity_id
_entity_poly.type
_entity_poly.pdbx_seq_one_letter_code
_entity_poly.pdbx_strand_id
1 'polypeptide(L)'
;IMPYQARKIAAALGLKGDAFNSGVKLLMGVYKTWWECDASMVEINPLCIIVGADGKEALCAVDAKIGLDDNALYRHKNIQDMRDLAEEAPLEIEASKFALNYIKLDGNIGCLVNGAGLAMATMDILLNYGGRPANFLDVGGGASQDQVKTAFQMILQSGHVRGIFVNIFGGIMRCDVVAGGIVAAAKELGLSVPLVVRLDGTNVELGRKILDES
;
A
#
# COMPACT_ATOMS: atom_id res chain seq x y z
N ILE A 1 -17.42 -18.53 -10.95
CA ILE A 1 -18.01 -19.79 -10.44
C ILE A 1 -19.41 -20.00 -11.03
N MET A 2 -19.75 -21.25 -11.31
CA MET A 2 -21.07 -21.63 -11.81
C MET A 2 -21.89 -22.31 -10.71
N PRO A 3 -23.24 -22.30 -10.78
CA PRO A 3 -24.07 -22.89 -9.71
C PRO A 3 -23.75 -24.35 -9.37
N TYR A 4 -23.32 -25.15 -10.34
CA TYR A 4 -22.95 -26.55 -10.08
C TYR A 4 -21.67 -26.66 -9.24
N GLN A 5 -20.73 -25.71 -9.39
CA GLN A 5 -19.49 -25.66 -8.58
C GLN A 5 -19.83 -25.21 -7.14
N ALA A 6 -20.69 -24.20 -6.97
CA ALA A 6 -21.17 -23.79 -5.67
C ALA A 6 -21.90 -24.93 -4.95
N ARG A 7 -22.70 -25.74 -5.67
CA ARG A 7 -23.34 -26.96 -5.09
C ARG A 7 -22.32 -27.98 -4.61
N LYS A 8 -21.22 -28.18 -5.34
CA LYS A 8 -20.14 -29.10 -4.90
C LYS A 8 -19.50 -28.60 -3.61
N ILE A 9 -19.25 -27.30 -3.48
CA ILE A 9 -18.68 -26.70 -2.28
C ILE A 9 -19.68 -26.83 -1.10
N ALA A 10 -20.94 -26.48 -1.32
CA ALA A 10 -21.97 -26.60 -0.30
C ALA A 10 -22.12 -28.05 0.22
N ALA A 11 -22.04 -29.03 -0.68
CA ALA A 11 -22.07 -30.46 -0.31
C ALA A 11 -20.82 -30.86 0.48
N ALA A 12 -19.62 -30.37 0.08
CA ALA A 12 -18.38 -30.62 0.81
C ALA A 12 -18.37 -30.01 2.22
N LEU A 13 -19.07 -28.88 2.41
CA LEU A 13 -19.30 -28.28 3.72
C LEU A 13 -20.33 -29.03 4.58
N GLY A 14 -20.92 -30.10 4.05
CA GLY A 14 -21.93 -30.91 4.77
C GLY A 14 -23.31 -30.26 4.88
N LEU A 15 -23.58 -29.17 4.14
CA LEU A 15 -24.86 -28.47 4.16
C LEU A 15 -25.98 -29.35 3.56
N LYS A 16 -27.19 -29.26 4.15
CA LYS A 16 -28.39 -30.03 3.74
C LYS A 16 -29.62 -29.12 3.73
N GLY A 17 -30.69 -29.56 3.07
CA GLY A 17 -31.97 -28.87 3.08
C GLY A 17 -31.92 -27.40 2.67
N ASP A 18 -32.54 -26.54 3.47
CA ASP A 18 -32.60 -25.09 3.24
C ASP A 18 -31.23 -24.44 3.41
N ALA A 19 -30.39 -24.90 4.36
CA ALA A 19 -29.02 -24.44 4.53
C ALA A 19 -28.16 -24.71 3.26
N PHE A 20 -28.38 -25.83 2.57
CA PHE A 20 -27.71 -26.11 1.30
C PHE A 20 -28.07 -25.09 0.21
N ASN A 21 -29.37 -24.81 0.04
CA ASN A 21 -29.84 -23.87 -0.97
C ASN A 21 -29.36 -22.44 -0.70
N SER A 22 -29.42 -22.00 0.55
CA SER A 22 -28.90 -20.70 0.97
C SER A 22 -27.38 -20.63 0.82
N GLY A 23 -26.67 -21.71 1.16
CA GLY A 23 -25.22 -21.83 1.00
C GLY A 23 -24.78 -21.69 -0.47
N VAL A 24 -25.48 -22.29 -1.41
CA VAL A 24 -25.21 -22.12 -2.84
C VAL A 24 -25.33 -20.65 -3.25
N LYS A 25 -26.39 -19.95 -2.79
CA LYS A 25 -26.59 -18.52 -3.07
C LYS A 25 -25.46 -17.67 -2.47
N LEU A 26 -25.09 -17.94 -1.22
CA LEU A 26 -24.01 -17.22 -0.54
C LEU A 26 -22.67 -17.39 -1.25
N LEU A 27 -22.29 -18.62 -1.62
CA LEU A 27 -21.05 -18.91 -2.34
C LEU A 27 -21.00 -18.20 -3.71
N MET A 28 -22.14 -18.15 -4.40
CA MET A 28 -22.24 -17.37 -5.66
C MET A 28 -22.08 -15.87 -5.37
N GLY A 29 -22.65 -15.35 -4.28
CA GLY A 29 -22.52 -13.96 -3.84
C GLY A 29 -21.07 -13.60 -3.49
N VAL A 30 -20.38 -14.45 -2.74
CA VAL A 30 -18.95 -14.28 -2.41
C VAL A 30 -18.10 -14.15 -3.67
N TYR A 31 -18.28 -15.06 -4.62
CA TYR A 31 -17.57 -14.99 -5.90
C TYR A 31 -17.91 -13.71 -6.68
N LYS A 32 -19.19 -13.32 -6.69
CA LYS A 32 -19.63 -12.10 -7.37
C LYS A 32 -18.99 -10.87 -6.75
N THR A 33 -18.96 -10.78 -5.41
CA THR A 33 -18.28 -9.70 -4.68
C THR A 33 -16.80 -9.66 -5.04
N TRP A 34 -16.11 -10.81 -4.97
CA TRP A 34 -14.71 -10.90 -5.32
C TRP A 34 -14.42 -10.40 -6.74
N TRP A 35 -15.24 -10.82 -7.71
CA TRP A 35 -15.04 -10.48 -9.13
C TRP A 35 -15.45 -9.05 -9.49
N GLU A 36 -16.64 -8.62 -9.05
CA GLU A 36 -17.22 -7.33 -9.45
C GLU A 36 -16.64 -6.14 -8.69
N CYS A 37 -16.07 -6.37 -7.51
CA CYS A 37 -15.43 -5.32 -6.70
C CYS A 37 -13.91 -5.31 -6.84
N ASP A 38 -13.32 -6.13 -7.72
CA ASP A 38 -11.87 -6.31 -7.81
C ASP A 38 -11.24 -6.59 -6.44
N ALA A 39 -11.88 -7.47 -5.67
CA ALA A 39 -11.35 -7.84 -4.37
C ALA A 39 -10.16 -8.80 -4.53
N SER A 40 -9.07 -8.52 -3.83
CA SER A 40 -7.91 -9.41 -3.73
C SER A 40 -8.20 -10.61 -2.83
N MET A 41 -9.09 -10.41 -1.83
CA MET A 41 -9.49 -11.42 -0.86
C MET A 41 -10.91 -11.16 -0.38
N VAL A 42 -11.67 -12.23 -0.16
CA VAL A 42 -12.93 -12.23 0.59
C VAL A 42 -12.87 -13.38 1.60
N GLU A 43 -12.83 -13.04 2.88
CA GLU A 43 -12.85 -13.98 3.99
C GLU A 43 -14.15 -13.81 4.77
N ILE A 44 -14.79 -14.94 5.11
CA ILE A 44 -15.98 -14.97 5.96
C ILE A 44 -15.68 -15.81 7.20
N ASN A 45 -15.67 -15.18 8.36
CA ASN A 45 -15.38 -15.83 9.62
C ASN A 45 -16.01 -15.06 10.81
N PRO A 46 -17.03 -15.61 11.50
CA PRO A 46 -17.56 -16.96 11.27
C PRO A 46 -18.63 -17.04 10.17
N LEU A 47 -18.71 -18.21 9.56
CA LEU A 47 -19.78 -18.63 8.68
C LEU A 47 -20.71 -19.58 9.46
N CYS A 48 -21.95 -19.17 9.70
CA CYS A 48 -22.87 -19.87 10.60
C CYS A 48 -24.15 -20.34 9.90
N ILE A 49 -24.72 -21.44 10.39
CA ILE A 49 -26.11 -21.80 10.07
C ILE A 49 -27.00 -21.11 11.11
N ILE A 50 -27.95 -20.32 10.67
CA ILE A 50 -28.95 -19.64 11.48
C ILE A 50 -30.32 -20.22 11.18
N VAL A 51 -31.22 -20.20 12.17
CA VAL A 51 -32.64 -20.57 12.01
C VAL A 51 -33.46 -19.28 11.96
N GLY A 52 -34.15 -19.05 10.87
CA GLY A 52 -35.03 -17.90 10.70
C GLY A 52 -36.30 -18.00 11.54
N ALA A 53 -37.06 -16.92 11.64
CA ALA A 53 -38.34 -16.88 12.34
C ALA A 53 -39.39 -17.83 11.74
N ASP A 54 -39.22 -18.23 10.48
CA ASP A 54 -40.03 -19.20 9.78
C ASP A 54 -39.58 -20.66 9.99
N GLY A 55 -38.61 -20.89 10.88
CA GLY A 55 -38.04 -22.18 11.19
C GLY A 55 -37.10 -22.78 10.13
N LYS A 56 -36.77 -22.03 9.07
CA LYS A 56 -35.85 -22.48 8.05
C LYS A 56 -34.41 -22.18 8.38
N GLU A 57 -33.55 -23.11 8.00
CA GLU A 57 -32.10 -22.93 8.13
C GLU A 57 -31.52 -22.13 6.96
N ALA A 58 -30.64 -21.18 7.27
CA ALA A 58 -29.91 -20.43 6.27
C ALA A 58 -28.43 -20.32 6.66
N LEU A 59 -27.54 -20.36 5.64
CA LEU A 59 -26.13 -20.05 5.83
C LEU A 59 -25.98 -18.52 5.90
N CYS A 60 -25.33 -18.02 6.92
CA CYS A 60 -25.14 -16.59 7.18
C CYS A 60 -23.66 -16.26 7.34
N ALA A 61 -23.22 -15.24 6.62
CA ALA A 61 -21.94 -14.57 6.88
C ALA A 61 -22.17 -13.60 8.05
N VAL A 62 -21.63 -13.92 9.22
CA VAL A 62 -21.78 -13.09 10.42
C VAL A 62 -20.80 -11.91 10.37
N ASP A 63 -19.59 -12.19 9.89
CA ASP A 63 -18.58 -11.18 9.64
C ASP A 63 -17.84 -11.49 8.34
N ALA A 64 -17.33 -10.46 7.68
CA ALA A 64 -16.59 -10.58 6.44
C ALA A 64 -15.45 -9.57 6.38
N LYS A 65 -14.25 -10.05 5.99
CA LYS A 65 -13.09 -9.24 5.68
C LYS A 65 -12.87 -9.24 4.18
N ILE A 66 -12.88 -8.06 3.58
CA ILE A 66 -12.72 -7.90 2.13
C ILE A 66 -11.51 -7.00 1.88
N GLY A 67 -10.49 -7.56 1.24
CA GLY A 67 -9.37 -6.79 0.71
C GLY A 67 -9.69 -6.35 -0.72
N LEU A 68 -9.56 -5.08 -1.00
CA LEU A 68 -9.80 -4.50 -2.32
C LEU A 68 -8.46 -4.26 -3.03
N ASP A 69 -8.45 -4.27 -4.35
CA ASP A 69 -7.29 -3.88 -5.13
C ASP A 69 -7.28 -2.36 -5.31
N ASP A 70 -6.36 -1.67 -4.65
CA ASP A 70 -6.22 -0.20 -4.74
C ASP A 70 -5.99 0.27 -6.17
N ASN A 71 -5.33 -0.54 -7.02
CA ASN A 71 -5.12 -0.22 -8.43
C ASN A 71 -6.41 -0.24 -9.26
N ALA A 72 -7.48 -0.86 -8.76
CA ALA A 72 -8.78 -0.93 -9.41
C ALA A 72 -9.78 0.11 -8.88
N LEU A 73 -9.51 0.80 -7.77
CA LEU A 73 -10.44 1.71 -7.11
C LEU A 73 -10.91 2.86 -8.03
N TYR A 74 -10.11 3.29 -9.00
CA TYR A 74 -10.49 4.34 -9.94
C TYR A 74 -11.78 4.04 -10.71
N ARG A 75 -12.14 2.76 -10.88
CA ARG A 75 -13.38 2.30 -11.53
C ARG A 75 -14.50 1.95 -10.54
N HIS A 76 -14.25 2.03 -9.24
CA HIS A 76 -15.18 1.71 -8.14
C HIS A 76 -15.40 2.93 -7.23
N LYS A 77 -15.95 4.00 -7.80
CA LYS A 77 -16.14 5.25 -7.05
C LYS A 77 -17.00 5.07 -5.80
N ASN A 78 -18.03 4.22 -5.87
CA ASN A 78 -18.87 3.88 -4.72
C ASN A 78 -18.10 3.22 -3.58
N ILE A 79 -17.04 2.47 -3.88
CA ILE A 79 -16.15 1.85 -2.89
C ILE A 79 -15.18 2.90 -2.33
N GLN A 80 -14.62 3.75 -3.19
CA GLN A 80 -13.78 4.87 -2.73
C GLN A 80 -14.53 5.78 -1.75
N ASP A 81 -15.82 6.03 -2.00
CA ASP A 81 -16.66 6.87 -1.14
C ASP A 81 -16.94 6.25 0.24
N MET A 82 -16.69 4.94 0.41
CA MET A 82 -16.78 4.23 1.69
C MET A 82 -15.53 4.33 2.55
N ARG A 83 -14.43 4.93 2.02
CA ARG A 83 -13.17 5.07 2.72
C ARG A 83 -13.36 5.92 3.98
N ASP A 84 -13.03 5.37 5.14
CA ASP A 84 -13.05 6.09 6.41
C ASP A 84 -11.64 6.57 6.77
N LEU A 85 -11.37 7.85 6.53
CA LEU A 85 -10.08 8.46 6.82
C LEU A 85 -9.77 8.54 8.32
N ALA A 86 -10.77 8.40 9.20
CA ALA A 86 -10.52 8.42 10.65
C ALA A 86 -9.85 7.13 11.15
N GLU A 87 -9.97 6.04 10.39
CA GLU A 87 -9.34 4.75 10.70
C GLU A 87 -7.93 4.61 10.12
N GLU A 88 -7.49 5.55 9.30
CA GLU A 88 -6.18 5.50 8.64
C GLU A 88 -5.11 6.32 9.36
N ALA A 89 -3.85 5.93 9.18
CA ALA A 89 -2.72 6.69 9.72
C ALA A 89 -2.63 8.07 9.03
N PRO A 90 -2.53 9.18 9.81
CA PRO A 90 -2.52 10.54 9.23
C PRO A 90 -1.44 10.77 8.17
N LEU A 91 -0.26 10.15 8.32
CA LEU A 91 0.83 10.25 7.35
C LEU A 91 0.53 9.52 6.05
N GLU A 92 -0.21 8.40 6.10
CA GLU A 92 -0.62 7.66 4.91
C GLU A 92 -1.68 8.43 4.13
N ILE A 93 -2.62 9.07 4.84
CA ILE A 93 -3.60 10.00 4.24
C ILE A 93 -2.88 11.16 3.53
N GLU A 94 -1.89 11.76 4.19
CA GLU A 94 -1.13 12.85 3.60
C GLU A 94 -0.36 12.39 2.37
N ALA A 95 0.32 11.24 2.43
CA ALA A 95 1.03 10.62 1.30
C ALA A 95 0.11 10.38 0.09
N SER A 96 -1.09 9.90 0.34
CA SER A 96 -2.05 9.58 -0.73
C SER A 96 -2.45 10.81 -1.56
N LYS A 97 -2.46 12.01 -0.97
CA LYS A 97 -2.75 13.27 -1.68
C LYS A 97 -1.71 13.60 -2.75
N PHE A 98 -0.49 13.11 -2.58
CA PHE A 98 0.65 13.33 -3.48
C PHE A 98 0.99 12.08 -4.32
N ALA A 99 0.12 11.07 -4.33
CA ALA A 99 0.36 9.79 -5.00
C ALA A 99 1.67 9.12 -4.55
N LEU A 100 2.02 9.24 -3.27
CA LEU A 100 3.17 8.59 -2.63
C LEU A 100 2.70 7.36 -1.87
N ASN A 101 3.44 6.26 -2.00
CA ASN A 101 3.24 5.05 -1.19
C ASN A 101 4.13 5.13 0.04
N TYR A 102 3.57 5.52 1.18
CA TYR A 102 4.26 5.68 2.45
C TYR A 102 3.69 4.73 3.51
N ILE A 103 4.58 4.00 4.20
CA ILE A 103 4.22 3.20 5.36
C ILE A 103 5.23 3.52 6.46
N LYS A 104 4.73 3.92 7.63
CA LYS A 104 5.57 4.19 8.80
C LYS A 104 6.07 2.88 9.42
N LEU A 105 7.35 2.84 9.80
CA LEU A 105 8.00 1.74 10.52
C LEU A 105 8.70 2.26 11.78
N ASP A 106 9.13 1.35 12.66
CA ASP A 106 9.72 1.69 13.96
C ASP A 106 11.26 1.86 13.93
N GLY A 107 11.81 2.25 12.78
CA GLY A 107 13.24 2.42 12.62
C GLY A 107 13.76 3.84 12.83
N ASN A 108 15.02 4.05 12.48
CA ASN A 108 15.73 5.32 12.64
C ASN A 108 16.42 5.82 11.36
N ILE A 109 16.31 5.09 10.26
CA ILE A 109 16.83 5.49 8.95
C ILE A 109 15.66 5.72 8.02
N GLY A 110 15.44 6.98 7.63
CA GLY A 110 14.46 7.35 6.63
C GLY A 110 14.88 6.83 5.26
N CYS A 111 13.94 6.25 4.52
CA CYS A 111 14.18 5.69 3.19
C CYS A 111 13.34 6.42 2.15
N LEU A 112 13.98 6.86 1.04
CA LEU A 112 13.33 7.37 -0.15
C LEU A 112 13.86 6.62 -1.35
N VAL A 113 12.97 5.89 -2.03
CA VAL A 113 13.34 4.97 -3.10
C VAL A 113 12.34 5.08 -4.24
N ASN A 114 12.74 4.79 -5.46
CA ASN A 114 11.84 4.68 -6.60
C ASN A 114 11.63 3.20 -6.99
N GLY A 115 10.40 2.75 -6.85
CA GLY A 115 9.99 1.37 -7.12
C GLY A 115 9.94 0.49 -5.87
N ALA A 116 8.80 -0.15 -5.66
CA ALA A 116 8.52 -0.94 -4.45
C ALA A 116 9.52 -2.10 -4.24
N GLY A 117 9.95 -2.77 -5.31
CA GLY A 117 10.95 -3.84 -5.23
C GLY A 117 12.31 -3.33 -4.74
N LEU A 118 12.77 -2.18 -5.26
CA LEU A 118 14.01 -1.55 -4.82
C LEU A 118 13.88 -1.05 -3.37
N ALA A 119 12.72 -0.53 -2.97
CA ALA A 119 12.47 -0.09 -1.62
C ALA A 119 12.57 -1.27 -0.62
N MET A 120 11.95 -2.41 -0.91
CA MET A 120 12.06 -3.61 -0.09
C MET A 120 13.50 -4.11 0.01
N ALA A 121 14.21 -4.22 -1.13
CA ALA A 121 15.61 -4.64 -1.14
C ALA A 121 16.52 -3.67 -0.38
N THR A 122 16.25 -2.35 -0.45
CA THR A 122 16.97 -1.34 0.31
C THR A 122 16.78 -1.51 1.81
N MET A 123 15.56 -1.79 2.26
CA MET A 123 15.27 -2.05 3.67
C MET A 123 15.96 -3.33 4.16
N ASP A 124 15.97 -4.40 3.36
CA ASP A 124 16.66 -5.65 3.69
C ASP A 124 18.18 -5.44 3.85
N ILE A 125 18.77 -4.65 2.93
CA ILE A 125 20.21 -4.33 3.03
C ILE A 125 20.48 -3.51 4.29
N LEU A 126 19.67 -2.49 4.59
CA LEU A 126 19.82 -1.72 5.83
C LEU A 126 19.78 -2.61 7.07
N LEU A 127 18.83 -3.54 7.13
CA LEU A 127 18.72 -4.49 8.25
C LEU A 127 19.97 -5.38 8.37
N ASN A 128 20.49 -5.87 7.25
CA ASN A 128 21.70 -6.72 7.22
C ASN A 128 22.95 -5.99 7.75
N TYR A 129 23.00 -4.66 7.59
CA TYR A 129 24.09 -3.83 8.13
C TYR A 129 23.77 -3.21 9.51
N GLY A 130 22.72 -3.69 10.17
CA GLY A 130 22.35 -3.24 11.51
C GLY A 130 21.57 -1.91 11.56
N GLY A 131 21.19 -1.37 10.40
CA GLY A 131 20.29 -0.22 10.30
C GLY A 131 18.83 -0.64 10.50
N ARG A 132 17.98 0.28 10.88
CA ARG A 132 16.53 0.05 11.03
C ARG A 132 15.75 1.04 10.20
N PRO A 133 15.05 0.60 9.13
CA PRO A 133 14.25 1.49 8.29
C PRO A 133 13.11 2.11 9.11
N ALA A 134 12.95 3.44 9.00
CA ALA A 134 11.90 4.21 9.68
C ALA A 134 10.60 4.25 8.87
N ASN A 135 10.67 3.94 7.59
CA ASN A 135 9.54 3.92 6.69
C ASN A 135 9.81 3.07 5.44
N PHE A 136 8.75 2.57 4.84
CA PHE A 136 8.72 2.26 3.41
C PHE A 136 8.26 3.51 2.67
N LEU A 137 8.93 3.87 1.58
CA LEU A 137 8.49 4.96 0.71
C LEU A 137 8.93 4.70 -0.72
N ASP A 138 7.94 4.56 -1.59
CA ASP A 138 8.12 4.50 -3.03
C ASP A 138 7.55 5.78 -3.67
N VAL A 139 8.43 6.57 -4.28
CA VAL A 139 8.04 7.80 -4.99
C VAL A 139 7.58 7.54 -6.42
N GLY A 140 7.60 6.27 -6.87
CA GLY A 140 7.27 5.90 -8.24
C GLY A 140 8.30 6.29 -9.29
N GLY A 141 8.01 5.97 -10.55
CA GLY A 141 8.94 6.17 -11.66
C GLY A 141 8.92 7.56 -12.29
N GLY A 142 8.00 8.44 -11.92
CA GLY A 142 7.80 9.76 -12.53
C GLY A 142 7.65 10.90 -11.53
N ALA A 143 8.19 10.77 -10.31
CA ALA A 143 8.02 11.76 -9.27
C ALA A 143 8.56 13.14 -9.67
N SER A 144 7.79 14.18 -9.38
CA SER A 144 8.16 15.58 -9.50
C SER A 144 9.05 16.02 -8.33
N GLN A 145 9.68 17.19 -8.46
CA GLN A 145 10.45 17.80 -7.37
C GLN A 145 9.58 18.03 -6.12
N ASP A 146 8.32 18.43 -6.29
CA ASP A 146 7.38 18.66 -5.18
C ASP A 146 7.04 17.37 -4.44
N GLN A 147 6.87 16.26 -5.18
CA GLN A 147 6.66 14.94 -4.56
C GLN A 147 7.88 14.49 -3.77
N VAL A 148 9.09 14.66 -4.31
CA VAL A 148 10.34 14.36 -3.59
C VAL A 148 10.46 15.21 -2.33
N LYS A 149 10.20 16.51 -2.42
CA LYS A 149 10.20 17.43 -1.27
C LYS A 149 9.18 16.99 -0.20
N THR A 150 7.95 16.71 -0.59
CA THR A 150 6.92 16.22 0.32
C THR A 150 7.33 14.91 0.98
N ALA A 151 7.92 13.98 0.24
CA ALA A 151 8.44 12.74 0.77
C ALA A 151 9.49 12.97 1.88
N PHE A 152 10.41 13.92 1.68
CA PHE A 152 11.37 14.31 2.72
C PHE A 152 10.70 14.92 3.95
N GLN A 153 9.71 15.80 3.77
CA GLN A 153 8.95 16.38 4.88
C GLN A 153 8.31 15.28 5.73
N MET A 154 7.70 14.29 5.09
CA MET A 154 7.05 13.17 5.78
C MET A 154 8.05 12.31 6.57
N ILE A 155 9.21 12.01 5.98
CA ILE A 155 10.27 11.27 6.66
C ILE A 155 10.71 12.01 7.92
N LEU A 156 10.96 13.32 7.84
CA LEU A 156 11.43 14.14 8.96
C LEU A 156 10.38 14.36 10.05
N GLN A 157 9.09 14.38 9.70
CA GLN A 157 7.99 14.49 10.67
C GLN A 157 7.91 13.31 11.64
N SER A 158 8.50 12.17 11.30
CA SER A 158 8.46 10.98 12.17
C SER A 158 9.21 11.16 13.51
N GLY A 159 10.06 12.18 13.63
CA GLY A 159 10.74 12.57 14.88
C GLY A 159 11.82 11.60 15.40
N HIS A 160 11.92 10.41 14.83
CA HIS A 160 12.86 9.35 15.25
C HIS A 160 13.99 9.11 14.25
N VAL A 161 13.97 9.78 13.11
CA VAL A 161 14.95 9.60 12.04
C VAL A 161 16.29 10.23 12.44
N ARG A 162 17.35 9.43 12.37
CA ARG A 162 18.74 9.83 12.65
C ARG A 162 19.61 9.95 11.41
N GLY A 163 19.09 9.56 10.26
CA GLY A 163 19.73 9.66 8.96
C GLY A 163 18.75 9.28 7.86
N ILE A 164 19.00 9.77 6.66
CA ILE A 164 18.14 9.50 5.50
C ILE A 164 18.98 8.81 4.43
N PHE A 165 18.46 7.74 3.86
CA PHE A 165 19.02 7.04 2.73
C PHE A 165 18.10 7.19 1.50
N VAL A 166 18.61 7.86 0.48
CA VAL A 166 17.96 7.97 -0.82
C VAL A 166 18.62 6.99 -1.77
N ASN A 167 17.84 6.07 -2.33
CA ASN A 167 18.33 5.08 -3.27
C ASN A 167 17.50 5.11 -4.55
N ILE A 168 18.05 5.73 -5.59
CA ILE A 168 17.40 5.93 -6.89
C ILE A 168 18.12 5.11 -7.94
N PHE A 169 17.34 4.28 -8.63
CA PHE A 169 17.75 3.63 -9.86
C PHE A 169 16.87 4.14 -11.00
N GLY A 170 17.40 5.09 -11.77
CA GLY A 170 16.62 5.84 -12.74
C GLY A 170 16.59 5.16 -14.11
N GLY A 171 15.43 4.62 -14.46
CA GLY A 171 15.06 4.36 -15.85
C GLY A 171 14.20 5.53 -16.36
N ILE A 172 12.92 5.57 -15.94
CA ILE A 172 11.99 6.66 -16.21
C ILE A 172 12.28 7.86 -15.29
N MET A 173 12.59 7.59 -14.01
CA MET A 173 12.97 8.61 -13.05
C MET A 173 14.29 9.28 -13.44
N ARG A 174 14.34 10.59 -13.43
CA ARG A 174 15.51 11.37 -13.75
C ARG A 174 16.25 11.78 -12.48
N CYS A 175 17.53 11.45 -12.40
CA CYS A 175 18.37 11.75 -11.22
C CYS A 175 18.51 13.25 -10.94
N ASP A 176 18.52 14.10 -11.98
CA ASP A 176 18.57 15.56 -11.84
C ASP A 176 17.30 16.14 -11.19
N VAL A 177 16.11 15.58 -11.50
CA VAL A 177 14.84 15.97 -10.87
C VAL A 177 14.83 15.61 -9.39
N VAL A 178 15.28 14.40 -9.07
CA VAL A 178 15.38 13.94 -7.66
C VAL A 178 16.40 14.81 -6.90
N ALA A 179 17.57 15.03 -7.46
CA ALA A 179 18.60 15.87 -6.83
C ALA A 179 18.10 17.29 -6.56
N GLY A 180 17.38 17.90 -7.52
CA GLY A 180 16.76 19.21 -7.33
C GLY A 180 15.72 19.21 -6.20
N GLY A 181 14.89 18.17 -6.10
CA GLY A 181 13.91 18.00 -5.01
C GLY A 181 14.58 17.82 -3.65
N ILE A 182 15.68 17.06 -3.57
CA ILE A 182 16.49 16.87 -2.36
C ILE A 182 17.05 18.21 -1.89
N VAL A 183 17.69 18.96 -2.77
CA VAL A 183 18.31 20.25 -2.46
C VAL A 183 17.26 21.25 -2.00
N ALA A 184 16.12 21.32 -2.69
CA ALA A 184 15.01 22.19 -2.29
C ALA A 184 14.48 21.82 -0.90
N ALA A 185 14.25 20.54 -0.63
CA ALA A 185 13.82 20.06 0.68
C ALA A 185 14.85 20.35 1.78
N ALA A 186 16.14 20.09 1.53
CA ALA A 186 17.21 20.32 2.49
C ALA A 186 17.31 21.81 2.89
N LYS A 187 17.22 22.73 1.91
CA LYS A 187 17.27 24.18 2.16
C LYS A 187 16.04 24.70 2.93
N GLU A 188 14.86 24.21 2.57
CA GLU A 188 13.62 24.69 3.18
C GLU A 188 13.39 24.13 4.59
N LEU A 189 13.75 22.87 4.80
CA LEU A 189 13.50 22.18 6.07
C LEU A 189 14.66 22.30 7.06
N GLY A 190 15.81 22.84 6.63
CA GLY A 190 17.00 22.91 7.47
C GLY A 190 17.47 21.53 7.90
N LEU A 191 17.83 20.67 6.92
CA LEU A 191 18.19 19.27 7.18
C LEU A 191 19.28 19.17 8.24
N SER A 192 18.96 18.55 9.38
CA SER A 192 19.86 18.40 10.53
C SER A 192 20.40 16.98 10.72
N VAL A 193 19.99 16.04 9.88
CA VAL A 193 20.41 14.64 9.92
C VAL A 193 21.30 14.27 8.73
N PRO A 194 22.23 13.31 8.86
CA PRO A 194 23.03 12.81 7.76
C PRO A 194 22.17 12.34 6.62
N LEU A 195 22.55 12.71 5.40
CA LEU A 195 21.90 12.29 4.16
C LEU A 195 22.90 11.51 3.29
N VAL A 196 22.55 10.30 2.94
CA VAL A 196 23.29 9.48 1.97
C VAL A 196 22.44 9.31 0.73
N VAL A 197 22.98 9.64 -0.43
CA VAL A 197 22.27 9.60 -1.72
C VAL A 197 23.01 8.69 -2.68
N ARG A 198 22.34 7.63 -3.15
CA ARG A 198 22.76 6.85 -4.30
C ARG A 198 21.89 7.21 -5.48
N LEU A 199 22.53 7.69 -6.54
CA LEU A 199 21.90 7.93 -7.83
C LEU A 199 22.54 7.04 -8.89
N ASP A 200 21.70 6.40 -9.70
CA ASP A 200 22.12 5.60 -10.83
C ASP A 200 21.09 5.72 -11.97
N GLY A 201 21.54 5.70 -13.23
CA GLY A 201 20.67 5.76 -14.42
C GLY A 201 20.58 7.14 -15.08
N THR A 202 19.37 7.50 -15.53
CA THR A 202 19.13 8.68 -16.39
C THR A 202 19.56 9.99 -15.71
N ASN A 203 20.43 10.76 -16.38
CA ASN A 203 20.97 12.06 -15.93
C ASN A 203 21.74 12.00 -14.60
N VAL A 204 22.39 10.88 -14.29
CA VAL A 204 23.12 10.69 -13.04
C VAL A 204 24.22 11.73 -12.84
N GLU A 205 25.01 12.07 -13.87
CA GLU A 205 26.10 13.05 -13.77
C GLU A 205 25.56 14.45 -13.44
N LEU A 206 24.44 14.84 -14.06
CA LEU A 206 23.79 16.10 -13.75
C LEU A 206 23.22 16.10 -12.32
N GLY A 207 22.61 15.00 -11.89
CA GLY A 207 22.11 14.85 -10.52
C GLY A 207 23.21 14.96 -9.46
N ARG A 208 24.36 14.30 -9.68
CA ARG A 208 25.55 14.42 -8.82
C ARG A 208 26.04 15.86 -8.72
N LYS A 209 26.19 16.52 -9.88
CA LYS A 209 26.61 17.92 -9.93
C LYS A 209 25.71 18.83 -9.12
N ILE A 210 24.38 18.67 -9.21
CA ILE A 210 23.41 19.44 -8.43
C ILE A 210 23.61 19.23 -6.92
N LEU A 211 23.89 17.99 -6.49
CA LEU A 211 24.13 17.70 -5.08
C LEU A 211 25.47 18.25 -4.59
N ASP A 212 26.54 18.14 -5.39
CA ASP A 212 27.89 18.59 -5.02
C ASP A 212 28.00 20.12 -4.94
N GLU A 213 27.19 20.86 -5.70
CA GLU A 213 27.16 22.34 -5.72
C GLU A 213 26.20 22.95 -4.66
N SER A 214 25.50 22.13 -3.88
CA SER A 214 24.46 22.57 -2.90
C SER A 214 24.98 22.66 -1.44
#